data_51286404775291cf46e513c1d5287ecb
#
_entry.id   51286404775291cf46e513c1d5287ecb
#
_cell.length_a   1.000
_cell.length_b   1.000
_cell.length_c   1.000
_cell.angle_alpha   90.00
_cell.angle_beta   90.00
_cell.angle_gamma   90.00
#
_symmetry.space_group_name_H-M   'P 1'
#
loop_
_entity.id
_entity.type
_entity.pdbx_description
1 polymer ?
#
loop_
_entity_poly.entity_id
_entity_poly.type
_entity_poly.pdbx_seq_one_letter_code
_entity_poly.pdbx_strand_id
1 'polypeptide(L)'
;MIVVGTMNLTRTRERGDFHCPSCATMRGYRLRARRPFLTLYFIPTLPIGAAELFVDCDGCNENWNQSVLETNYAAQEEQHDDEFREQAIRAAVLVALVDDSQSEQEKQVLQRVSSHLLQREVDVEEIGQLCSSARENKISAQNYVLTVSRRWDRDQRSLALQAMFLVAMAEGELSDSQIQLLSRMREILNMEQTDYESAIESALQWD
;
A
#
# COMPACT_ATOMS: atom_id res chain seq x y z
N MET A 1 11.02 -49.34 37.61
CA MET A 1 10.01 -48.44 37.00
C MET A 1 10.66 -47.72 35.84
N ILE A 2 10.19 -47.92 34.59
CA ILE A 2 10.77 -47.27 33.39
C ILE A 2 10.01 -45.96 33.17
N VAL A 3 10.70 -44.82 33.13
CA VAL A 3 10.11 -43.52 32.88
C VAL A 3 10.29 -43.20 31.40
N VAL A 4 9.17 -43.17 30.67
CA VAL A 4 9.13 -42.80 29.25
C VAL A 4 8.35 -41.51 29.10
N GLY A 5 8.87 -40.59 28.31
CA GLY A 5 8.26 -39.30 28.04
C GLY A 5 8.56 -38.79 26.62
N THR A 6 8.11 -37.59 26.32
CA THR A 6 8.42 -36.91 25.05
C THR A 6 9.03 -35.53 25.31
N MET A 7 9.97 -35.14 24.47
CA MET A 7 10.65 -33.85 24.54
C MET A 7 10.83 -33.27 23.14
N ASN A 8 10.63 -32.00 22.98
CA ASN A 8 10.92 -31.28 21.73
C ASN A 8 12.33 -30.71 21.75
N LEU A 9 13.16 -31.15 20.82
CA LEU A 9 14.44 -30.51 20.57
C LEU A 9 14.33 -29.49 19.45
N THR A 10 14.85 -28.30 19.70
CA THR A 10 14.86 -27.22 18.73
C THR A 10 16.29 -26.87 18.35
N ARG A 11 16.58 -26.82 17.05
CA ARG A 11 17.89 -26.48 16.52
C ARG A 11 17.75 -25.38 15.48
N THR A 12 18.61 -24.33 15.58
CA THR A 12 18.71 -23.30 14.55
C THR A 12 19.43 -23.88 13.33
N ARG A 13 18.84 -23.70 12.15
CA ARG A 13 19.36 -24.14 10.86
C ARG A 13 20.03 -23.04 10.10
N GLU A 14 19.39 -21.87 10.10
CA GLU A 14 19.79 -20.73 9.29
C GLU A 14 19.49 -19.42 10.01
N ARG A 15 20.16 -18.36 9.61
CA ARG A 15 19.91 -16.98 10.05
C ARG A 15 20.02 -16.07 8.83
N GLY A 16 19.23 -15.00 8.80
CA GLY A 16 19.23 -14.01 7.76
C GLY A 16 18.32 -12.84 8.12
N ASP A 17 17.98 -12.04 7.15
CA ASP A 17 17.06 -10.94 7.29
C ASP A 17 15.78 -11.20 6.48
N PHE A 18 14.64 -10.76 7.02
CA PHE A 18 13.34 -10.88 6.37
C PHE A 18 12.44 -9.72 6.77
N HIS A 19 11.43 -9.45 5.99
CA HIS A 19 10.39 -8.51 6.36
C HIS A 19 9.41 -9.20 7.32
N CYS A 20 9.43 -8.78 8.58
CA CYS A 20 8.56 -9.36 9.60
C CYS A 20 7.14 -8.76 9.50
N PRO A 21 6.09 -9.58 9.32
CA PRO A 21 4.71 -9.09 9.23
C PRO A 21 4.23 -8.32 10.47
N SER A 22 4.69 -8.72 11.66
CA SER A 22 4.32 -8.03 12.91
C SER A 22 5.10 -6.75 13.18
N CYS A 23 6.38 -6.73 12.81
CA CYS A 23 7.21 -5.54 12.99
C CYS A 23 7.03 -4.52 11.87
N ALA A 24 6.47 -4.93 10.71
CA ALA A 24 6.37 -4.18 9.47
C ALA A 24 7.71 -3.55 9.01
N THR A 25 8.83 -4.21 9.29
CA THR A 25 10.19 -3.76 8.94
C THR A 25 11.12 -4.95 8.72
N MET A 26 12.24 -4.71 8.05
CA MET A 26 13.34 -5.69 7.94
C MET A 26 13.89 -6.02 9.33
N ARG A 27 13.94 -7.31 9.66
CA ARG A 27 14.43 -7.85 10.93
C ARG A 27 15.24 -9.12 10.70
N GLY A 28 16.19 -9.37 11.59
CA GLY A 28 16.88 -10.64 11.65
C GLY A 28 15.93 -11.78 11.98
N TYR A 29 16.15 -12.94 11.38
CA TYR A 29 15.42 -14.17 11.68
C TYR A 29 16.33 -15.34 12.01
N ARG A 30 15.77 -16.30 12.70
CA ARG A 30 16.33 -17.63 12.92
C ARG A 30 15.38 -18.70 12.40
N LEU A 31 15.77 -19.40 11.34
CA LEU A 31 15.06 -20.60 10.90
C LEU A 31 15.39 -21.74 11.86
N ARG A 32 14.38 -22.25 12.55
CA ARG A 32 14.51 -23.29 13.58
C ARG A 32 13.75 -24.54 13.16
N ALA A 33 14.35 -25.68 13.48
CA ALA A 33 13.72 -27.00 13.33
C ALA A 33 13.37 -27.54 14.72
N ARG A 34 12.09 -27.79 14.96
CA ARG A 34 11.58 -28.47 16.15
C ARG A 34 11.26 -29.90 15.80
N ARG A 35 11.81 -30.83 16.56
CA ARG A 35 11.56 -32.28 16.37
C ARG A 35 11.22 -32.93 17.70
N PRO A 36 10.12 -33.72 17.79
CA PRO A 36 9.80 -34.50 18.99
C PRO A 36 10.70 -35.70 19.08
N PHE A 37 11.16 -35.99 20.30
CA PHE A 37 11.94 -37.17 20.67
C PHE A 37 11.26 -37.94 21.76
N LEU A 38 11.36 -39.24 21.68
CA LEU A 38 11.05 -40.15 22.80
C LEU A 38 12.18 -40.05 23.81
N THR A 39 11.82 -39.87 25.07
CA THR A 39 12.82 -39.82 26.16
C THR A 39 12.73 -41.09 27.01
N LEU A 40 13.90 -41.61 27.34
CA LEU A 40 14.06 -42.67 28.35
C LEU A 40 14.88 -42.07 29.49
N TYR A 41 14.32 -42.07 30.71
CA TYR A 41 14.91 -41.40 31.86
C TYR A 41 15.34 -39.94 31.59
N PHE A 42 14.45 -39.20 30.90
CA PHE A 42 14.65 -37.79 30.49
C PHE A 42 15.75 -37.56 29.41
N ILE A 43 16.39 -38.61 28.90
CA ILE A 43 17.34 -38.55 27.82
C ILE A 43 16.63 -38.74 26.49
N PRO A 44 16.77 -37.80 25.51
CA PRO A 44 16.19 -37.99 24.18
C PRO A 44 16.91 -39.11 23.43
N THR A 45 16.20 -40.19 23.12
CA THR A 45 16.78 -41.39 22.53
C THR A 45 16.40 -41.55 21.07
N LEU A 46 15.11 -41.43 20.72
CA LEU A 46 14.61 -41.69 19.38
C LEU A 46 13.76 -40.53 18.88
N PRO A 47 13.98 -40.05 17.65
CA PRO A 47 13.10 -39.04 17.03
C PRO A 47 11.77 -39.69 16.65
N ILE A 48 10.66 -39.09 17.09
CA ILE A 48 9.29 -39.55 16.81
C ILE A 48 8.57 -38.48 15.95
N GLY A 49 8.70 -38.55 14.65
CA GLY A 49 8.03 -37.64 13.74
C GLY A 49 8.94 -36.76 12.90
N ALA A 50 8.33 -36.04 12.02
CA ALA A 50 9.02 -35.05 11.16
C ALA A 50 9.48 -33.84 11.95
N ALA A 51 10.52 -33.16 11.44
CA ALA A 51 10.93 -31.88 11.98
C ALA A 51 10.00 -30.80 11.43
N GLU A 52 9.44 -30.01 12.32
CA GLU A 52 8.66 -28.82 11.97
C GLU A 52 9.60 -27.62 11.86
N LEU A 53 9.56 -26.92 10.71
CA LEU A 53 10.37 -25.72 10.47
C LEU A 53 9.53 -24.49 10.77
N PHE A 54 10.12 -23.54 11.47
CA PHE A 54 9.51 -22.25 11.76
C PHE A 54 10.57 -21.14 11.82
N VAL A 55 10.12 -19.93 11.51
CA VAL A 55 10.93 -18.71 11.51
C VAL A 55 10.66 -17.94 12.80
N ASP A 56 11.70 -17.62 13.53
CA ASP A 56 11.68 -16.86 14.79
C ASP A 56 12.19 -15.45 14.51
N CYS A 57 11.37 -14.43 14.72
CA CYS A 57 11.79 -13.04 14.52
C CYS A 57 12.63 -12.55 15.70
N ASP A 58 13.79 -11.97 15.44
CA ASP A 58 14.64 -11.42 16.48
C ASP A 58 14.10 -10.13 17.12
N GLY A 59 13.13 -9.47 16.47
CA GLY A 59 12.52 -8.23 16.97
C GLY A 59 11.33 -8.49 17.92
N CYS A 60 10.29 -9.18 17.45
CA CYS A 60 9.06 -9.44 18.22
C CYS A 60 9.02 -10.82 18.88
N ASN A 61 9.94 -11.72 18.56
CA ASN A 61 9.97 -13.13 18.96
C ASN A 61 8.73 -13.94 18.53
N GLU A 62 7.97 -13.45 17.54
CA GLU A 62 6.89 -14.22 16.94
C GLU A 62 7.41 -15.31 16.02
N ASN A 63 6.63 -16.39 15.94
CA ASN A 63 6.95 -17.57 15.14
C ASN A 63 6.08 -17.59 13.88
N TRP A 64 6.72 -17.75 12.74
CA TRP A 64 6.10 -17.80 11.43
C TRP A 64 6.38 -19.13 10.74
N ASN A 65 5.51 -19.52 9.83
CA ASN A 65 5.80 -20.64 8.94
C ASN A 65 6.97 -20.29 8.03
N GLN A 66 7.75 -21.29 7.59
CA GLN A 66 8.89 -21.08 6.68
C GLN A 66 8.47 -20.33 5.38
N SER A 67 7.23 -20.49 4.92
CA SER A 67 6.70 -19.80 3.74
C SER A 67 6.79 -18.27 3.83
N VAL A 68 6.90 -17.69 5.03
CA VAL A 68 7.10 -16.24 5.21
C VAL A 68 8.38 -15.73 4.55
N LEU A 69 9.41 -16.58 4.44
CA LEU A 69 10.68 -16.24 3.78
C LEU A 69 10.56 -16.24 2.25
N GLU A 70 9.57 -16.94 1.71
CA GLU A 70 9.29 -17.04 0.27
C GLU A 70 8.41 -15.87 -0.20
N THR A 71 7.77 -15.18 0.73
CA THR A 71 6.91 -14.03 0.42
C THR A 71 7.80 -12.85 0.05
N ASN A 72 7.75 -12.45 -1.21
CA ASN A 72 8.50 -11.28 -1.70
C ASN A 72 7.78 -10.00 -1.30
N TYR A 73 7.96 -9.54 -0.07
CA TYR A 73 7.33 -8.34 0.46
C TYR A 73 7.71 -7.08 -0.34
N ALA A 74 8.95 -6.99 -0.83
CA ALA A 74 9.38 -5.86 -1.65
C ALA A 74 8.57 -5.77 -2.95
N ALA A 75 8.35 -6.90 -3.63
CA ALA A 75 7.51 -6.92 -4.84
C ALA A 75 6.03 -6.65 -4.54
N GLN A 76 5.53 -7.04 -3.36
CA GLN A 76 4.15 -6.72 -2.95
C GLN A 76 3.99 -5.24 -2.59
N GLU A 77 4.98 -4.63 -1.98
CA GLU A 77 5.01 -3.21 -1.64
C GLU A 77 5.08 -2.37 -2.92
N GLU A 78 5.95 -2.72 -3.86
CA GLU A 78 6.04 -2.08 -5.17
C GLU A 78 4.73 -2.20 -5.97
N GLN A 79 4.11 -3.38 -5.99
CA GLN A 79 2.80 -3.59 -6.63
C GLN A 79 1.69 -2.77 -5.95
N HIS A 80 1.71 -2.63 -4.63
CA HIS A 80 0.75 -1.82 -3.89
C HIS A 80 0.91 -0.33 -4.20
N ASP A 81 2.15 0.15 -4.31
CA ASP A 81 2.44 1.53 -4.68
C ASP A 81 2.03 1.83 -6.12
N ASP A 82 2.26 0.91 -7.05
CA ASP A 82 1.83 1.07 -8.44
C ASP A 82 0.29 1.10 -8.54
N GLU A 83 -0.40 0.20 -7.82
CA GLU A 83 -1.86 0.21 -7.73
C GLU A 83 -2.39 1.55 -7.16
N PHE A 84 -1.75 2.06 -6.11
CA PHE A 84 -2.10 3.35 -5.54
C PHE A 84 -1.93 4.50 -6.55
N ARG A 85 -0.79 4.55 -7.27
CA ARG A 85 -0.52 5.61 -8.26
C ARG A 85 -1.59 5.63 -9.36
N GLU A 86 -1.95 4.47 -9.90
CA GLU A 86 -3.05 4.37 -10.87
C GLU A 86 -4.39 4.84 -10.29
N GLN A 87 -4.69 4.47 -9.04
CA GLN A 87 -5.91 4.88 -8.36
C GLN A 87 -5.96 6.40 -8.13
N ALA A 88 -4.85 7.01 -7.74
CA ALA A 88 -4.74 8.46 -7.55
C ALA A 88 -4.95 9.23 -8.85
N ILE A 89 -4.37 8.75 -9.96
CA ILE A 89 -4.60 9.34 -11.30
C ILE A 89 -6.06 9.25 -11.70
N ARG A 90 -6.70 8.08 -11.53
CA ARG A 90 -8.13 7.94 -11.82
C ARG A 90 -9.00 8.85 -10.97
N ALA A 91 -8.65 9.06 -9.71
CA ALA A 91 -9.33 10.02 -8.83
C ALA A 91 -9.20 11.46 -9.36
N ALA A 92 -7.99 11.87 -9.79
CA ALA A 92 -7.75 13.17 -10.39
C ALA A 92 -8.52 13.38 -11.71
N VAL A 93 -8.56 12.35 -12.57
CA VAL A 93 -9.40 12.36 -13.80
C VAL A 93 -10.87 12.57 -13.48
N LEU A 94 -11.40 11.87 -12.47
CA LEU A 94 -12.81 12.01 -12.08
C LEU A 94 -13.13 13.39 -11.50
N VAL A 95 -12.16 14.06 -10.86
CA VAL A 95 -12.29 15.44 -10.39
C VAL A 95 -12.32 16.42 -11.57
N ALA A 96 -11.46 16.21 -12.58
CA ALA A 96 -11.47 17.02 -13.80
C ALA A 96 -12.79 16.93 -14.60
N LEU A 97 -13.50 15.80 -14.47
CA LEU A 97 -14.74 15.56 -15.21
C LEU A 97 -16.01 16.06 -14.49
N VAL A 98 -15.88 16.73 -13.35
CA VAL A 98 -17.06 17.19 -12.56
C VAL A 98 -17.85 18.28 -13.29
N ASP A 99 -17.20 19.12 -14.06
CA ASP A 99 -17.83 20.27 -14.72
C ASP A 99 -18.24 19.99 -16.19
N ASP A 100 -18.31 18.71 -16.60
CA ASP A 100 -18.72 18.22 -17.94
C ASP A 100 -17.85 18.74 -19.12
N SER A 101 -17.06 19.77 -18.92
CA SER A 101 -16.15 20.35 -19.93
C SER A 101 -14.71 20.13 -19.52
N GLN A 102 -13.94 19.47 -20.34
CA GLN A 102 -12.52 19.27 -20.11
C GLN A 102 -11.73 20.22 -21.00
N SER A 103 -10.99 21.14 -20.37
CA SER A 103 -10.14 22.09 -21.10
C SER A 103 -8.79 21.45 -21.50
N GLU A 104 -8.12 22.07 -22.46
CA GLU A 104 -6.76 21.65 -22.82
C GLU A 104 -5.75 21.89 -21.68
N GLN A 105 -6.01 22.86 -20.82
CA GLN A 105 -5.21 23.13 -19.62
C GLN A 105 -5.33 21.99 -18.60
N GLU A 106 -6.54 21.53 -18.33
CA GLU A 106 -6.77 20.36 -17.46
C GLU A 106 -6.09 19.10 -17.99
N LYS A 107 -6.11 18.85 -19.30
CA LYS A 107 -5.40 17.70 -19.90
C LYS A 107 -3.88 17.81 -19.72
N GLN A 108 -3.32 19.01 -19.88
CA GLN A 108 -1.88 19.22 -19.68
C GLN A 108 -1.48 19.03 -18.20
N VAL A 109 -2.30 19.51 -17.26
CA VAL A 109 -2.06 19.31 -15.84
C VAL A 109 -2.22 17.84 -15.48
N LEU A 110 -3.26 17.17 -15.98
CA LEU A 110 -3.43 15.72 -15.81
C LEU A 110 -2.24 14.93 -16.34
N GLN A 111 -1.72 15.28 -17.50
CA GLN A 111 -0.53 14.65 -18.09
C GLN A 111 0.68 14.83 -17.17
N ARG A 112 0.93 16.05 -16.69
CA ARG A 112 2.04 16.36 -15.78
C ARG A 112 1.92 15.61 -14.46
N VAL A 113 0.76 15.64 -13.82
CA VAL A 113 0.47 14.93 -12.57
C VAL A 113 0.62 13.42 -12.74
N SER A 114 0.11 12.87 -13.84
CA SER A 114 0.22 11.44 -14.14
C SER A 114 1.67 11.03 -14.38
N SER A 115 2.45 11.82 -15.13
CA SER A 115 3.86 11.57 -15.38
C SER A 115 4.68 11.62 -14.11
N HIS A 116 4.37 12.56 -13.19
CA HIS A 116 5.02 12.64 -11.89
C HIS A 116 4.70 11.44 -10.99
N LEU A 117 3.44 11.05 -10.91
CA LEU A 117 3.01 9.91 -10.09
C LEU A 117 3.58 8.58 -10.61
N LEU A 118 3.56 8.35 -11.93
CA LEU A 118 4.04 7.11 -12.55
C LEU A 118 5.56 7.10 -12.74
N GLN A 119 6.25 8.24 -12.51
CA GLN A 119 7.69 8.40 -12.76
C GLN A 119 8.10 8.02 -14.20
N ARG A 120 7.20 8.25 -15.16
CA ARG A 120 7.42 8.05 -16.59
C ARG A 120 6.65 9.09 -17.40
N GLU A 121 7.05 9.29 -18.63
CA GLU A 121 6.28 10.12 -19.55
C GLU A 121 4.92 9.45 -19.86
N VAL A 122 3.86 10.23 -19.80
CA VAL A 122 2.48 9.82 -20.12
C VAL A 122 2.03 10.63 -21.33
N ASP A 123 1.52 9.94 -22.34
CA ASP A 123 1.03 10.59 -23.57
C ASP A 123 -0.36 11.21 -23.37
N VAL A 124 -0.64 12.28 -24.10
CA VAL A 124 -1.96 12.93 -24.12
C VAL A 124 -3.06 11.95 -24.57
N GLU A 125 -2.72 11.01 -25.44
CA GLU A 125 -3.64 9.98 -25.90
C GLU A 125 -4.04 9.02 -24.77
N GLU A 126 -3.09 8.62 -23.92
CA GLU A 126 -3.33 7.80 -22.72
C GLU A 126 -4.29 8.50 -21.75
N ILE A 127 -4.09 9.82 -21.51
CA ILE A 127 -5.01 10.63 -20.71
C ILE A 127 -6.39 10.69 -21.35
N GLY A 128 -6.47 10.86 -22.67
CA GLY A 128 -7.73 10.87 -23.42
C GLY A 128 -8.51 9.58 -23.26
N GLN A 129 -7.83 8.44 -23.28
CA GLN A 129 -8.45 7.12 -23.07
C GLN A 129 -8.96 6.96 -21.63
N LEU A 130 -8.19 7.40 -20.63
CA LEU A 130 -8.61 7.39 -19.23
C LEU A 130 -9.88 8.25 -19.01
N CYS A 131 -9.92 9.46 -19.58
CA CYS A 131 -11.07 10.35 -19.51
C CYS A 131 -12.31 9.76 -20.19
N SER A 132 -12.14 9.13 -21.36
CA SER A 132 -13.22 8.48 -22.10
C SER A 132 -13.81 7.32 -21.30
N SER A 133 -12.96 6.45 -20.77
CA SER A 133 -13.37 5.32 -19.92
C SER A 133 -14.07 5.79 -18.63
N ALA A 134 -13.60 6.88 -18.03
CA ALA A 134 -14.22 7.43 -16.82
C ALA A 134 -15.65 7.98 -17.11
N ARG A 135 -15.85 8.64 -18.26
CA ARG A 135 -17.18 9.11 -18.70
C ARG A 135 -18.16 7.98 -18.99
N GLU A 136 -17.69 6.90 -19.61
CA GLU A 136 -18.52 5.73 -19.92
C GLU A 136 -19.00 5.04 -18.65
N ASN A 137 -18.13 4.90 -17.66
CA ASN A 137 -18.43 4.20 -16.41
C ASN A 137 -19.33 4.98 -15.46
N LYS A 138 -19.50 6.29 -15.63
CA LYS A 138 -20.37 7.18 -14.82
C LYS A 138 -20.15 7.04 -13.29
N ILE A 139 -18.96 6.75 -12.88
CA ILE A 139 -18.61 6.63 -11.46
C ILE A 139 -18.29 8.04 -10.94
N SER A 140 -18.94 8.46 -9.84
CA SER A 140 -18.60 9.73 -9.21
C SER A 140 -17.24 9.65 -8.51
N ALA A 141 -16.48 10.75 -8.53
CA ALA A 141 -15.20 10.87 -7.84
C ALA A 141 -15.31 10.47 -6.35
N GLN A 142 -16.38 10.87 -5.67
CA GLN A 142 -16.64 10.57 -4.26
C GLN A 142 -16.75 9.06 -4.00
N ASN A 143 -17.56 8.35 -4.79
CA ASN A 143 -17.76 6.91 -4.61
C ASN A 143 -16.48 6.13 -4.95
N TYR A 144 -15.74 6.58 -5.95
CA TYR A 144 -14.48 5.97 -6.31
C TYR A 144 -13.46 6.11 -5.18
N VAL A 145 -13.19 7.34 -4.74
CA VAL A 145 -12.21 7.61 -3.67
C VAL A 145 -12.61 6.93 -2.36
N LEU A 146 -13.90 6.94 -1.99
CA LEU A 146 -14.40 6.23 -0.80
C LEU A 146 -14.08 4.72 -0.84
N THR A 147 -14.07 4.13 -2.02
CA THR A 147 -13.80 2.70 -2.19
C THR A 147 -12.31 2.40 -2.10
N VAL A 148 -11.48 3.13 -2.84
CA VAL A 148 -10.05 2.82 -2.97
C VAL A 148 -9.22 3.33 -1.79
N SER A 149 -9.58 4.47 -1.19
CA SER A 149 -8.84 5.11 -0.10
C SER A 149 -8.79 4.32 1.20
N ARG A 150 -9.59 3.26 1.33
CA ARG A 150 -9.57 2.38 2.52
C ARG A 150 -8.24 1.67 2.71
N ARG A 151 -7.47 1.49 1.63
CA ARG A 151 -6.16 0.84 1.65
C ARG A 151 -5.01 1.82 1.65
N TRP A 152 -5.29 3.12 1.48
CA TRP A 152 -4.28 4.15 1.41
C TRP A 152 -3.79 4.53 2.81
N ASP A 153 -2.50 4.64 2.95
CA ASP A 153 -1.88 5.21 4.13
C ASP A 153 -2.01 6.75 4.16
N ARG A 154 -1.42 7.40 5.18
CA ARG A 154 -1.52 8.85 5.37
C ARG A 154 -0.84 9.62 4.24
N ASP A 155 0.33 9.18 3.81
CA ASP A 155 1.13 9.86 2.77
C ASP A 155 0.47 9.69 1.40
N GLN A 156 -0.05 8.50 1.10
CA GLN A 156 -0.82 8.21 -0.10
C GLN A 156 -2.10 9.06 -0.18
N ARG A 157 -2.82 9.25 0.92
CA ARG A 157 -4.01 10.11 0.96
C ARG A 157 -3.64 11.57 0.67
N SER A 158 -2.55 12.06 1.26
CA SER A 158 -2.03 13.40 1.01
C SER A 158 -1.67 13.59 -0.46
N LEU A 159 -0.92 12.66 -1.04
CA LEU A 159 -0.49 12.71 -2.44
C LEU A 159 -1.67 12.64 -3.42
N ALA A 160 -2.66 11.78 -3.15
CA ALA A 160 -3.87 11.72 -3.96
C ALA A 160 -4.69 13.02 -3.89
N LEU A 161 -4.79 13.66 -2.72
CA LEU A 161 -5.44 14.96 -2.57
C LEU A 161 -4.69 16.05 -3.35
N GLN A 162 -3.35 16.07 -3.30
CA GLN A 162 -2.53 17.01 -4.07
C GLN A 162 -2.80 16.87 -5.57
N ALA A 163 -2.82 15.63 -6.08
CA ALA A 163 -3.12 15.35 -7.48
C ALA A 163 -4.52 15.86 -7.89
N MET A 164 -5.54 15.58 -7.08
CA MET A 164 -6.90 16.05 -7.31
C MET A 164 -7.01 17.56 -7.28
N PHE A 165 -6.34 18.22 -6.33
CA PHE A 165 -6.34 19.68 -6.19
C PHE A 165 -5.65 20.37 -7.38
N LEU A 166 -4.47 19.88 -7.81
CA LEU A 166 -3.75 20.45 -8.95
C LEU A 166 -4.57 20.42 -10.23
N VAL A 167 -5.28 19.33 -10.46
CA VAL A 167 -6.13 19.20 -11.64
C VAL A 167 -7.33 20.14 -11.55
N ALA A 168 -7.97 20.24 -10.39
CA ALA A 168 -9.08 21.17 -10.17
C ALA A 168 -8.65 22.65 -10.38
N MET A 169 -7.40 22.98 -10.01
CA MET A 169 -6.83 24.33 -10.16
C MET A 169 -6.24 24.62 -11.55
N ALA A 170 -6.38 23.70 -12.52
CA ALA A 170 -5.72 23.83 -13.82
C ALA A 170 -6.08 25.11 -14.57
N GLU A 171 -7.27 25.65 -14.37
CA GLU A 171 -7.73 26.89 -14.98
C GLU A 171 -7.46 28.15 -14.13
N GLY A 172 -6.79 27.98 -12.98
CA GLY A 172 -6.39 29.08 -12.08
C GLY A 172 -7.43 29.41 -11.02
N GLU A 173 -8.69 29.09 -11.21
CA GLU A 173 -9.76 29.30 -10.22
C GLU A 173 -10.58 28.02 -10.05
N LEU A 174 -10.99 27.74 -8.80
CA LEU A 174 -11.86 26.61 -8.51
C LEU A 174 -13.33 27.00 -8.70
N SER A 175 -14.09 26.17 -9.38
CA SER A 175 -15.55 26.30 -9.41
C SER A 175 -16.18 25.93 -8.05
N ASP A 176 -17.43 26.39 -7.82
CA ASP A 176 -18.17 26.03 -6.59
C ASP A 176 -18.34 24.51 -6.43
N SER A 177 -18.54 23.79 -7.54
CA SER A 177 -18.63 22.33 -7.58
C SER A 177 -17.32 21.66 -7.18
N GLN A 178 -16.18 22.16 -7.65
CA GLN A 178 -14.85 21.65 -7.30
C GLN A 178 -14.50 21.93 -5.83
N ILE A 179 -14.83 23.13 -5.32
CA ILE A 179 -14.62 23.47 -3.89
C ILE A 179 -15.42 22.50 -2.99
N GLN A 180 -16.71 22.28 -3.31
CA GLN A 180 -17.53 21.35 -2.55
C GLN A 180 -17.02 19.93 -2.63
N LEU A 181 -16.54 19.50 -3.80
CA LEU A 181 -15.98 18.18 -3.99
C LEU A 181 -14.71 17.98 -3.18
N LEU A 182 -13.76 18.91 -3.25
CA LEU A 182 -12.50 18.85 -2.50
C LEU A 182 -12.73 18.87 -0.98
N SER A 183 -13.70 19.67 -0.50
CA SER A 183 -14.09 19.64 0.92
C SER A 183 -14.62 18.28 1.34
N ARG A 184 -15.40 17.62 0.51
CA ARG A 184 -15.88 16.25 0.77
C ARG A 184 -14.76 15.22 0.69
N MET A 185 -13.76 15.41 -0.19
CA MET A 185 -12.59 14.53 -0.25
C MET A 185 -11.81 14.51 1.06
N ARG A 186 -11.70 15.64 1.76
CA ARG A 186 -11.10 15.67 3.10
C ARG A 186 -11.81 14.72 4.07
N GLU A 187 -13.14 14.71 4.07
CA GLU A 187 -13.93 13.84 4.94
C GLU A 187 -13.78 12.36 4.54
N ILE A 188 -13.87 12.06 3.24
CA ILE A 188 -13.73 10.70 2.69
C ILE A 188 -12.34 10.12 2.98
N LEU A 189 -11.28 10.93 2.85
CA LEU A 189 -9.90 10.56 3.13
C LEU A 189 -9.59 10.52 4.63
N ASN A 190 -10.57 10.94 5.48
CA ASN A 190 -10.41 11.02 6.94
C ASN A 190 -9.15 11.80 7.33
N MET A 191 -8.97 12.99 6.71
CA MET A 191 -7.83 13.87 6.97
C MET A 191 -8.18 14.93 8.00
N GLU A 192 -7.26 15.19 8.92
CA GLU A 192 -7.36 16.34 9.81
C GLU A 192 -7.20 17.64 9.03
N GLN A 193 -7.69 18.76 9.59
CA GLN A 193 -7.62 20.05 8.91
C GLN A 193 -6.17 20.45 8.57
N THR A 194 -5.26 20.23 9.50
CA THR A 194 -3.83 20.53 9.34
C THR A 194 -3.17 19.73 8.21
N ASP A 195 -3.53 18.44 8.09
CA ASP A 195 -3.02 17.56 7.03
C ASP A 195 -3.55 17.98 5.66
N TYR A 196 -4.84 18.37 5.62
CA TYR A 196 -5.48 18.85 4.40
C TYR A 196 -4.83 20.16 3.92
N GLU A 197 -4.62 21.14 4.81
CA GLU A 197 -3.98 22.40 4.49
C GLU A 197 -2.53 22.19 4.03
N SER A 198 -1.77 21.36 4.73
CA SER A 198 -0.41 21.00 4.35
C SER A 198 -0.33 20.30 2.99
N ALA A 199 -1.29 19.44 2.66
CA ALA A 199 -1.35 18.78 1.36
C ALA A 199 -1.58 19.81 0.22
N ILE A 200 -2.49 20.77 0.43
CA ILE A 200 -2.75 21.84 -0.55
C ILE A 200 -1.53 22.76 -0.71
N GLU A 201 -0.91 23.17 0.39
CA GLU A 201 0.32 23.99 0.34
C GLU A 201 1.45 23.27 -0.42
N SER A 202 1.60 21.96 -0.19
CA SER A 202 2.58 21.14 -0.90
C SER A 202 2.25 21.02 -2.40
N ALA A 203 0.96 20.92 -2.75
CA ALA A 203 0.53 20.87 -4.14
C ALA A 203 0.91 22.14 -4.91
N LEU A 204 0.80 23.31 -4.28
CA LEU A 204 1.18 24.60 -4.90
C LEU A 204 2.69 24.74 -5.14
N GLN A 205 3.51 23.85 -4.56
CA GLN A 205 4.97 23.82 -4.76
C GLN A 205 5.40 22.77 -5.78
N TRP A 206 4.46 22.06 -6.40
CA TRP A 206 4.78 21.14 -7.49
C TRP A 206 5.16 21.93 -8.76
N ASP A 207 6.43 21.87 -9.13
CA ASP A 207 6.99 22.44 -10.36
C ASP A 207 6.87 21.48 -11.56
#